data_78d94daf27292e1e4cf9ab452c8b6423
#
_entry.id   78d94daf27292e1e4cf9ab452c8b6423
#
_cell.length_a   1.000
_cell.length_b   1.000
_cell.length_c   1.000
_cell.angle_alpha   90.00
_cell.angle_beta   90.00
_cell.angle_gamma   90.00
#
_symmetry.space_group_name_H-M   'P 1'
#
loop_
_entity.id
_entity.type
_entity.pdbx_description
1 polymer ?
#
loop_
_entity_poly.entity_id
_entity_poly.type
_entity_poly.pdbx_seq_one_letter_code
_entity_poly.pdbx_strand_id
1 'polypeptide(L)'
;MRRRLFSMMLVLSLFCLSARAEIDLSTQSPQPTSTPAPVELSGTALLDAPPMALDCAAALLLEPESGQIIFEMNADSPRAVASVTKVMTILLTLEAIDDGRVALDDVVTISESAAGMGGSQVLLDVGETQTVDVLLKSMIVGSANDAAVALAEVLYGSEELCVDRMNERAQQLGMAGTHFVNCTGLPADGQHTTARDVARMSAAMFSHPLYYEYAHIWLDEVDHGDGRVTQLTNTNRLIRLYDGCDGGKTGSTDEAGYCIAATAQRGDMRLIAIVLGAPSGAERFDIAGEMFDYGFANYRLYPVAERGTRVRGGLPVEGGSQGSVAVQLDADLTLLILKGSEQGIQLSPNLPESLAAPVAAGDRVGSVDVVVDGKTVASIPVAAAEDVDATGLPYALRRILSRWPAIGG
;
A
#
# COMPACT_ATOMS: atom_id res chain seq x y z
N MET A 1 -14.61 -24.41 -66.07
CA MET A 1 -13.34 -24.65 -65.35
C MET A 1 -13.12 -23.49 -64.43
N ARG A 2 -13.50 -23.60 -63.12
CA ARG A 2 -13.24 -22.60 -62.06
C ARG A 2 -12.63 -23.35 -60.91
N ARG A 3 -11.33 -23.14 -60.66
CA ARG A 3 -10.60 -23.64 -59.46
C ARG A 3 -10.93 -22.75 -58.29
N ARG A 4 -11.49 -23.31 -57.23
CA ARG A 4 -11.65 -22.69 -55.90
C ARG A 4 -10.37 -22.95 -55.11
N LEU A 5 -9.63 -21.89 -54.78
CA LEU A 5 -8.60 -21.91 -53.75
C LEU A 5 -9.25 -21.84 -52.40
N PHE A 6 -9.03 -22.85 -51.55
CA PHE A 6 -9.33 -22.86 -50.13
C PHE A 6 -8.14 -22.20 -49.40
N SER A 7 -8.38 -21.03 -48.82
CA SER A 7 -7.42 -20.38 -47.94
C SER A 7 -7.59 -20.97 -46.54
N MET A 8 -6.61 -21.75 -46.10
CA MET A 8 -6.57 -22.33 -44.75
C MET A 8 -5.95 -21.30 -43.81
N MET A 9 -6.79 -20.66 -43.02
CA MET A 9 -6.37 -19.72 -41.99
C MET A 9 -5.88 -20.52 -40.77
N LEU A 10 -4.56 -20.58 -40.57
CA LEU A 10 -3.90 -21.22 -39.43
C LEU A 10 -4.06 -20.27 -38.23
N VAL A 11 -5.00 -20.57 -37.33
CA VAL A 11 -5.11 -19.90 -36.05
C VAL A 11 -4.02 -20.48 -35.13
N LEU A 12 -2.95 -19.71 -34.94
CA LEU A 12 -1.93 -20.00 -33.93
C LEU A 12 -2.49 -19.57 -32.58
N SER A 13 -3.07 -20.50 -31.84
CA SER A 13 -3.36 -20.32 -30.43
C SER A 13 -2.03 -20.36 -29.64
N LEU A 14 -1.50 -19.20 -29.26
CA LEU A 14 -0.47 -19.13 -28.24
C LEU A 14 -1.07 -19.60 -26.91
N PHE A 15 -0.83 -20.86 -26.58
CA PHE A 15 -0.90 -21.32 -25.20
C PHE A 15 0.29 -20.69 -24.45
N CYS A 16 0.04 -19.64 -23.66
CA CYS A 16 0.93 -19.29 -22.57
C CYS A 16 0.89 -20.43 -21.54
N LEU A 17 1.77 -21.42 -21.69
CA LEU A 17 2.16 -22.27 -20.57
C LEU A 17 2.93 -21.37 -19.61
N SER A 18 2.30 -20.97 -18.53
CA SER A 18 3.01 -20.54 -17.32
C SER A 18 3.77 -21.78 -16.80
N ALA A 19 5.02 -21.92 -17.21
CA ALA A 19 5.92 -22.88 -16.62
C ALA A 19 6.10 -22.46 -15.15
N ARG A 20 5.47 -23.18 -14.22
CA ARG A 20 5.79 -23.07 -12.78
C ARG A 20 7.27 -23.39 -12.64
N ALA A 21 8.08 -22.37 -12.35
CA ALA A 21 9.49 -22.56 -12.08
C ALA A 21 9.63 -23.37 -10.77
N GLU A 22 10.36 -24.47 -10.82
CA GLU A 22 10.78 -25.21 -9.62
C GLU A 22 12.16 -24.68 -9.19
N ILE A 23 12.33 -24.41 -7.88
CA ILE A 23 13.61 -23.98 -7.29
C ILE A 23 14.49 -25.20 -7.07
N ASP A 24 15.71 -25.22 -7.61
CA ASP A 24 16.66 -26.34 -7.53
C ASP A 24 17.53 -26.25 -6.27
N LEU A 25 17.45 -27.25 -5.39
CA LEU A 25 18.20 -27.34 -4.14
C LEU A 25 19.61 -27.93 -4.30
N SER A 26 20.02 -28.39 -5.49
CA SER A 26 21.24 -29.18 -5.70
C SER A 26 22.57 -28.44 -5.48
N THR A 27 22.54 -27.13 -5.17
CA THR A 27 23.76 -26.28 -5.09
C THR A 27 24.06 -25.71 -3.70
N GLN A 28 23.52 -26.27 -2.59
CA GLN A 28 23.68 -25.66 -1.26
C GLN A 28 24.82 -26.24 -0.41
N SER A 29 25.51 -25.30 0.28
CA SER A 29 26.34 -25.58 1.45
C SER A 29 25.54 -25.26 2.72
N PRO A 30 25.65 -26.06 3.82
CA PRO A 30 24.83 -25.87 5.03
C PRO A 30 25.17 -24.56 5.75
N GLN A 31 24.10 -23.80 6.09
CA GLN A 31 24.16 -22.61 6.94
C GLN A 31 23.39 -22.86 8.25
N PRO A 32 23.83 -22.30 9.39
CA PRO A 32 23.16 -22.50 10.66
C PRO A 32 21.78 -21.83 10.71
N THR A 33 20.82 -22.54 11.30
CA THR A 33 19.42 -22.14 11.47
C THR A 33 19.26 -20.93 12.40
N SER A 34 18.90 -19.77 11.85
CA SER A 34 18.35 -18.64 12.60
C SER A 34 16.84 -18.58 12.38
N THR A 35 16.06 -18.31 13.43
CA THR A 35 14.62 -18.09 13.35
C THR A 35 14.36 -16.92 12.40
N PRO A 36 13.58 -17.08 11.32
CA PRO A 36 13.37 -15.99 10.35
C PRO A 36 12.59 -14.85 11.00
N ALA A 37 13.14 -13.64 10.86
CA ALA A 37 12.46 -12.40 11.17
C ALA A 37 11.30 -12.16 10.17
N PRO A 38 10.26 -11.40 10.54
CA PRO A 38 9.25 -10.96 9.58
C PRO A 38 9.92 -10.28 8.38
N VAL A 39 9.33 -10.41 7.20
CA VAL A 39 9.84 -9.80 5.96
C VAL A 39 9.84 -8.28 6.13
N GLU A 40 10.97 -7.71 6.54
CA GLU A 40 11.23 -6.29 6.47
C GLU A 40 11.84 -6.00 5.11
N LEU A 41 11.03 -5.41 4.21
CA LEU A 41 11.56 -4.87 2.96
C LEU A 41 12.44 -3.68 3.30
N SER A 42 13.66 -3.64 2.76
CA SER A 42 14.53 -2.48 2.92
C SER A 42 13.88 -1.28 2.22
N GLY A 43 13.69 -0.18 2.95
CA GLY A 43 12.92 0.98 2.50
C GLY A 43 13.54 1.81 1.37
N THR A 44 14.51 1.28 0.61
CA THR A 44 15.15 1.98 -0.51
C THR A 44 15.07 1.12 -1.76
N ALA A 45 14.83 1.74 -2.91
CA ALA A 45 14.84 1.05 -4.20
C ALA A 45 16.15 0.25 -4.37
N LEU A 46 16.01 -0.99 -4.82
CA LEU A 46 17.11 -1.95 -4.89
C LEU A 46 18.21 -1.57 -5.88
N LEU A 47 17.90 -0.72 -6.85
CA LEU A 47 18.82 -0.25 -7.89
C LEU A 47 18.56 1.22 -8.17
N ASP A 48 19.62 2.01 -8.28
CA ASP A 48 19.54 3.45 -8.52
C ASP A 48 19.22 3.73 -10.01
N ALA A 49 18.11 4.41 -10.27
CA ALA A 49 17.86 5.06 -11.54
C ALA A 49 18.63 6.39 -11.63
N PRO A 50 18.73 7.02 -12.82
CA PRO A 50 19.40 8.32 -12.97
C PRO A 50 18.88 9.35 -11.96
N PRO A 51 19.73 10.23 -11.41
CA PRO A 51 19.32 11.21 -10.42
C PRO A 51 18.31 12.21 -10.98
N MET A 52 17.33 12.62 -10.17
CA MET A 52 16.33 13.62 -10.48
C MET A 52 16.60 14.88 -9.65
N ALA A 53 16.47 16.05 -10.25
CA ALA A 53 16.65 17.34 -9.57
C ALA A 53 15.31 18.09 -9.57
N LEU A 54 14.77 18.37 -8.36
CA LEU A 54 13.46 19.01 -8.18
C LEU A 54 13.60 20.34 -7.49
N ASP A 55 12.85 21.35 -7.95
CA ASP A 55 12.78 22.66 -7.31
C ASP A 55 11.63 22.70 -6.29
N CYS A 56 11.87 22.06 -5.14
CA CYS A 56 10.98 22.08 -3.99
C CYS A 56 11.78 21.87 -2.70
N ALA A 57 11.15 22.11 -1.57
CA ALA A 57 11.86 22.03 -0.29
C ALA A 57 12.09 20.60 0.20
N ALA A 58 11.13 19.71 -0.05
CA ALA A 58 11.24 18.28 0.25
C ALA A 58 10.35 17.48 -0.70
N ALA A 59 10.78 16.26 -1.06
CA ALA A 59 10.02 15.35 -1.92
C ALA A 59 10.24 13.90 -1.54
N LEU A 60 9.25 13.05 -1.86
CA LEU A 60 9.37 11.60 -1.75
C LEU A 60 8.45 10.92 -2.77
N LEU A 61 9.00 9.92 -3.47
CA LEU A 61 8.25 9.04 -4.36
C LEU A 61 8.25 7.62 -3.79
N LEU A 62 7.08 7.07 -3.54
CA LEU A 62 6.85 5.77 -2.91
C LEU A 62 6.08 4.86 -3.85
N GLU A 63 6.44 3.58 -3.90
CA GLU A 63 5.57 2.50 -4.36
C GLU A 63 4.93 1.84 -3.11
N PRO A 64 3.60 2.00 -2.89
CA PRO A 64 2.99 1.66 -1.61
C PRO A 64 2.80 0.16 -1.36
N GLU A 65 2.73 -0.70 -2.40
CA GLU A 65 2.53 -2.14 -2.23
C GLU A 65 3.79 -2.82 -1.67
N SER A 66 4.96 -2.49 -2.24
CA SER A 66 6.25 -2.96 -1.74
C SER A 66 6.78 -2.15 -0.55
N GLY A 67 6.25 -0.96 -0.31
CA GLY A 67 6.77 -0.01 0.68
C GLY A 67 8.12 0.61 0.30
N GLN A 68 8.55 0.49 -0.97
CA GLN A 68 9.86 0.95 -1.41
C GLN A 68 9.85 2.41 -1.82
N ILE A 69 10.83 3.17 -1.33
CA ILE A 69 11.07 4.56 -1.70
C ILE A 69 11.92 4.59 -2.96
N ILE A 70 11.36 5.17 -4.04
CA ILE A 70 12.02 5.31 -5.33
C ILE A 70 12.94 6.53 -5.36
N PHE A 71 12.49 7.62 -4.74
CA PHE A 71 13.22 8.87 -4.68
C PHE A 71 12.90 9.61 -3.38
N GLU A 72 13.89 10.26 -2.81
CA GLU A 72 13.69 11.14 -1.67
C GLU A 72 14.67 12.32 -1.67
N MET A 73 14.17 13.47 -1.23
CA MET A 73 14.93 14.69 -1.05
C MET A 73 14.45 15.39 0.21
N ASN A 74 15.34 15.60 1.18
CA ASN A 74 15.01 16.22 2.47
C ASN A 74 13.77 15.59 3.16
N ALA A 75 13.55 14.28 2.96
CA ALA A 75 12.30 13.60 3.30
C ALA A 75 11.96 13.63 4.79
N ASP A 76 12.96 13.77 5.66
CA ASP A 76 12.79 13.81 7.13
C ASP A 76 12.85 15.24 7.71
N SER A 77 12.91 16.28 6.86
CA SER A 77 12.92 17.67 7.31
C SER A 77 11.52 18.09 7.80
N PRO A 78 11.33 18.48 9.08
CA PRO A 78 10.05 18.94 9.59
C PRO A 78 9.59 20.23 8.90
N ARG A 79 8.31 20.29 8.47
CA ARG A 79 7.75 21.42 7.73
C ARG A 79 6.25 21.57 7.99
N ALA A 80 5.77 22.81 7.84
CA ALA A 80 4.36 23.07 7.64
C ALA A 80 3.93 22.51 6.27
N VAL A 81 2.73 21.93 6.17
CA VAL A 81 2.20 21.31 4.95
C VAL A 81 0.80 21.82 4.58
N ALA A 82 0.31 22.82 5.28
CA ALA A 82 -1.01 23.39 5.10
C ALA A 82 -2.10 22.28 5.06
N SER A 83 -3.08 22.39 4.16
CA SER A 83 -4.21 21.44 4.06
C SER A 83 -3.83 20.01 3.67
N VAL A 84 -2.54 19.68 3.42
CA VAL A 84 -2.12 18.26 3.34
C VAL A 84 -2.29 17.56 4.71
N THR A 85 -2.34 18.32 5.82
CA THR A 85 -2.74 17.83 7.15
C THR A 85 -4.06 17.06 7.11
N LYS A 86 -5.02 17.48 6.28
CA LYS A 86 -6.33 16.81 6.13
C LYS A 86 -6.25 15.37 5.63
N VAL A 87 -5.10 14.93 5.10
CA VAL A 87 -4.89 13.50 4.79
C VAL A 87 -5.13 12.65 6.04
N MET A 88 -4.66 13.08 7.21
CA MET A 88 -4.92 12.38 8.47
C MET A 88 -6.41 12.47 8.88
N THR A 89 -7.04 13.62 8.73
CA THR A 89 -8.47 13.80 9.06
C THR A 89 -9.35 12.94 8.15
N ILE A 90 -9.04 12.88 6.83
CA ILE A 90 -9.71 12.01 5.88
C ILE A 90 -9.50 10.54 6.26
N LEU A 91 -8.26 10.13 6.56
CA LEU A 91 -7.94 8.76 6.98
C LEU A 91 -8.77 8.34 8.19
N LEU A 92 -8.80 9.16 9.24
CA LEU A 92 -9.58 8.87 10.45
C LEU A 92 -11.09 8.80 10.19
N THR A 93 -11.60 9.59 9.23
CA THR A 93 -13.01 9.52 8.81
C THR A 93 -13.29 8.22 8.05
N LEU A 94 -12.43 7.84 7.12
CA LEU A 94 -12.57 6.58 6.37
C LEU A 94 -12.49 5.36 7.29
N GLU A 95 -11.53 5.33 8.22
CA GLU A 95 -11.41 4.29 9.24
C GLU A 95 -12.66 4.22 10.13
N ALA A 96 -13.26 5.36 10.48
CA ALA A 96 -14.49 5.40 11.28
C ALA A 96 -15.70 4.82 10.52
N ILE A 97 -15.78 5.04 9.22
CA ILE A 97 -16.82 4.47 8.35
C ILE A 97 -16.61 2.96 8.21
N ASP A 98 -15.39 2.51 7.94
CA ASP A 98 -15.07 1.09 7.82
C ASP A 98 -15.34 0.31 9.11
N ASP A 99 -15.08 0.92 10.28
CA ASP A 99 -15.37 0.38 11.61
C ASP A 99 -16.87 0.43 11.98
N GLY A 100 -17.72 1.05 11.15
CA GLY A 100 -19.15 1.23 11.41
C GLY A 100 -19.46 2.18 12.57
N ARG A 101 -18.53 3.06 12.96
CA ARG A 101 -18.72 4.08 14.01
C ARG A 101 -19.56 5.25 13.51
N VAL A 102 -19.57 5.48 12.23
CA VAL A 102 -20.36 6.50 11.53
C VAL A 102 -20.74 5.97 10.16
N ALA A 103 -21.94 6.34 9.67
CA ALA A 103 -22.41 6.00 8.33
C ALA A 103 -22.41 7.25 7.43
N LEU A 104 -22.34 7.06 6.11
CA LEU A 104 -22.32 8.16 5.15
C LEU A 104 -23.59 9.01 5.19
N ASP A 105 -24.74 8.41 5.52
CA ASP A 105 -26.06 9.05 5.63
C ASP A 105 -26.36 9.64 7.02
N ASP A 106 -25.43 9.49 7.98
CA ASP A 106 -25.58 10.15 9.29
C ASP A 106 -25.63 11.66 9.13
N VAL A 107 -26.62 12.28 9.79
CA VAL A 107 -26.84 13.72 9.72
C VAL A 107 -26.05 14.43 10.81
N VAL A 108 -25.24 15.40 10.40
CA VAL A 108 -24.38 16.22 11.24
C VAL A 108 -24.97 17.62 11.33
N THR A 109 -25.18 18.12 12.55
CA THR A 109 -25.54 19.52 12.78
C THR A 109 -24.28 20.37 12.95
N ILE A 110 -24.15 21.41 12.14
CA ILE A 110 -22.95 22.26 12.08
C ILE A 110 -22.88 23.14 13.31
N SER A 111 -21.75 23.07 14.01
CA SER A 111 -21.44 23.88 15.19
C SER A 111 -21.02 25.30 14.84
N GLU A 112 -20.98 26.19 15.84
CA GLU A 112 -20.40 27.53 15.70
C GLU A 112 -18.90 27.48 15.40
N SER A 113 -18.18 26.49 15.94
CA SER A 113 -16.75 26.28 15.68
C SER A 113 -16.52 25.91 14.21
N ALA A 114 -17.24 24.92 13.68
CA ALA A 114 -17.13 24.50 12.29
C ALA A 114 -17.51 25.62 11.32
N ALA A 115 -18.65 26.27 11.52
CA ALA A 115 -19.13 27.37 10.67
C ALA A 115 -18.21 28.62 10.72
N GLY A 116 -17.51 28.82 11.85
CA GLY A 116 -16.58 29.94 12.06
C GLY A 116 -15.20 29.76 11.41
N MET A 117 -14.94 28.63 10.76
CA MET A 117 -13.63 28.35 10.18
C MET A 117 -13.29 29.30 9.03
N GLY A 118 -11.98 29.62 8.90
CA GLY A 118 -11.44 30.41 7.81
C GLY A 118 -10.78 29.55 6.72
N GLY A 119 -10.29 30.20 5.68
CA GLY A 119 -9.57 29.57 4.57
C GLY A 119 -10.52 28.91 3.56
N SER A 120 -10.19 27.72 3.05
CA SER A 120 -11.08 26.98 2.14
C SER A 120 -12.30 26.46 2.88
N GLN A 121 -13.49 26.75 2.37
CA GLN A 121 -14.77 26.44 3.00
C GLN A 121 -15.81 26.07 1.96
N VAL A 122 -16.85 25.36 2.40
CA VAL A 122 -18.10 25.23 1.65
C VAL A 122 -19.20 26.16 2.17
N LEU A 123 -18.85 27.03 3.15
CA LEU A 123 -19.70 28.06 3.74
C LEU A 123 -20.91 27.51 4.48
N LEU A 124 -20.66 26.54 5.36
CA LEU A 124 -21.66 25.96 6.25
C LEU A 124 -22.12 26.97 7.29
N ASP A 125 -23.44 27.06 7.54
CA ASP A 125 -24.03 27.94 8.56
C ASP A 125 -24.22 27.18 9.88
N VAL A 126 -24.21 27.94 10.97
CA VAL A 126 -24.49 27.40 12.33
C VAL A 126 -25.90 26.82 12.40
N GLY A 127 -26.00 25.55 12.81
CA GLY A 127 -27.27 24.82 12.92
C GLY A 127 -27.75 24.22 11.57
N GLU A 128 -27.06 24.47 10.48
CA GLU A 128 -27.27 23.76 9.22
C GLU A 128 -27.02 22.26 9.42
N THR A 129 -27.68 21.42 8.64
CA THR A 129 -27.48 19.98 8.69
C THR A 129 -26.95 19.46 7.35
N GLN A 130 -25.89 18.66 7.42
CA GLN A 130 -25.31 17.99 6.26
C GLN A 130 -25.06 16.52 6.59
N THR A 131 -24.93 15.66 5.58
CA THR A 131 -24.53 14.27 5.80
C THR A 131 -23.01 14.12 5.89
N VAL A 132 -22.54 13.05 6.53
CA VAL A 132 -21.12 12.67 6.54
C VAL A 132 -20.57 12.56 5.12
N ASP A 133 -21.36 12.03 4.19
CA ASP A 133 -21.02 11.94 2.74
C ASP A 133 -20.67 13.33 2.16
N VAL A 134 -21.56 14.32 2.34
CA VAL A 134 -21.35 15.67 1.83
C VAL A 134 -20.14 16.35 2.47
N LEU A 135 -19.94 16.16 3.77
CA LEU A 135 -18.80 16.72 4.49
C LEU A 135 -17.48 16.08 4.04
N LEU A 136 -17.43 14.75 3.91
CA LEU A 136 -16.25 14.03 3.44
C LEU A 136 -15.89 14.43 1.99
N LYS A 137 -16.89 14.47 1.10
CA LYS A 137 -16.75 14.96 -0.28
C LYS A 137 -16.20 16.39 -0.29
N SER A 138 -16.75 17.29 0.51
CA SER A 138 -16.33 18.69 0.62
C SER A 138 -14.87 18.82 1.07
N MET A 139 -14.44 18.00 2.02
CA MET A 139 -13.07 17.98 2.52
C MET A 139 -12.08 17.43 1.47
N ILE A 140 -12.44 16.36 0.75
CA ILE A 140 -11.58 15.75 -0.28
C ILE A 140 -11.47 16.65 -1.51
N VAL A 141 -12.59 17.08 -2.07
CA VAL A 141 -12.66 17.82 -3.34
C VAL A 141 -12.29 19.29 -3.14
N GLY A 142 -13.00 19.98 -2.24
CA GLY A 142 -12.89 21.42 -2.00
C GLY A 142 -11.86 21.81 -0.96
N SER A 143 -11.31 20.84 -0.22
CA SER A 143 -10.40 21.10 0.90
C SER A 143 -11.06 21.87 2.06
N ALA A 144 -12.38 21.76 2.25
CA ALA A 144 -13.19 22.55 3.16
C ALA A 144 -12.76 22.38 4.64
N ASN A 145 -12.44 23.48 5.31
CA ASN A 145 -12.03 23.50 6.72
C ASN A 145 -13.23 23.35 7.65
N ASP A 146 -14.35 23.98 7.33
CA ASP A 146 -15.63 23.84 8.04
C ASP A 146 -16.11 22.38 8.05
N ALA A 147 -16.05 21.69 6.91
CA ALA A 147 -16.37 20.28 6.83
C ALA A 147 -15.39 19.41 7.63
N ALA A 148 -14.09 19.75 7.64
CA ALA A 148 -13.08 19.00 8.41
C ALA A 148 -13.33 19.07 9.91
N VAL A 149 -13.66 20.29 10.45
CA VAL A 149 -13.99 20.48 11.86
C VAL A 149 -15.31 19.79 12.21
N ALA A 150 -16.35 19.92 11.36
CA ALA A 150 -17.62 19.22 11.58
C ALA A 150 -17.45 17.68 11.66
N LEU A 151 -16.61 17.10 10.79
CA LEU A 151 -16.28 15.67 10.87
C LEU A 151 -15.47 15.33 12.13
N ALA A 152 -14.50 16.17 12.51
CA ALA A 152 -13.74 15.97 13.73
C ALA A 152 -14.65 15.94 14.97
N GLU A 153 -15.60 16.86 15.06
CA GLU A 153 -16.58 16.96 16.16
C GLU A 153 -17.52 15.74 16.20
N VAL A 154 -18.05 15.30 15.07
CA VAL A 154 -18.94 14.15 15.05
C VAL A 154 -18.24 12.84 15.37
N LEU A 155 -16.99 12.69 14.98
CA LEU A 155 -16.21 11.47 15.21
C LEU A 155 -15.67 11.36 16.64
N TYR A 156 -15.30 12.49 17.27
CA TYR A 156 -14.54 12.49 18.52
C TYR A 156 -15.09 13.46 19.57
N GLY A 157 -16.15 14.23 19.25
CA GLY A 157 -16.80 15.16 20.17
C GLY A 157 -16.24 16.59 20.16
N SER A 158 -14.97 16.79 19.75
CA SER A 158 -14.37 18.10 19.53
C SER A 158 -13.16 18.01 18.60
N GLU A 159 -12.70 19.17 18.08
CA GLU A 159 -11.46 19.23 17.29
C GLU A 159 -10.24 18.80 18.12
N GLU A 160 -10.16 19.21 19.42
CA GLU A 160 -9.05 18.86 20.29
C GLU A 160 -8.92 17.33 20.46
N LEU A 161 -10.02 16.64 20.71
CA LEU A 161 -10.02 15.17 20.83
C LEU A 161 -9.69 14.49 19.50
N CYS A 162 -10.10 15.09 18.38
CA CYS A 162 -9.68 14.61 17.07
C CYS A 162 -8.17 14.78 16.87
N VAL A 163 -7.58 15.91 17.27
CA VAL A 163 -6.14 16.17 17.20
C VAL A 163 -5.35 15.17 18.06
N ASP A 164 -5.83 14.87 19.26
CA ASP A 164 -5.22 13.83 20.10
C ASP A 164 -5.22 12.49 19.34
N ARG A 165 -6.33 12.15 18.70
CA ARG A 165 -6.43 10.93 17.89
C ARG A 165 -5.55 10.94 16.65
N MET A 166 -5.41 12.11 15.97
CA MET A 166 -4.48 12.27 14.85
C MET A 166 -3.04 11.99 15.29
N ASN A 167 -2.61 12.51 16.45
CA ASN A 167 -1.28 12.26 16.99
C ASN A 167 -1.06 10.79 17.42
N GLU A 168 -2.06 10.16 18.03
CA GLU A 168 -2.01 8.71 18.32
C GLU A 168 -1.87 7.89 17.04
N ARG A 169 -2.66 8.23 16.01
CA ARG A 169 -2.60 7.51 14.73
C ARG A 169 -1.27 7.72 14.02
N ALA A 170 -0.71 8.93 14.09
CA ALA A 170 0.63 9.21 13.59
C ALA A 170 1.69 8.32 14.26
N GLN A 171 1.63 8.12 15.57
CA GLN A 171 2.53 7.20 16.28
C GLN A 171 2.36 5.74 15.78
N GLN A 172 1.11 5.27 15.61
CA GLN A 172 0.83 3.92 15.09
C GLN A 172 1.35 3.72 13.67
N LEU A 173 1.36 4.78 12.84
CA LEU A 173 1.92 4.75 11.48
C LEU A 173 3.45 4.96 11.45
N GLY A 174 4.10 5.13 12.62
CA GLY A 174 5.54 5.39 12.71
C GLY A 174 5.96 6.77 12.21
N MET A 175 5.07 7.77 12.30
CA MET A 175 5.30 9.15 11.86
C MET A 175 6.03 9.95 12.95
N ALA A 176 7.30 9.61 13.19
CA ALA A 176 8.08 10.17 14.31
C ALA A 176 8.43 11.68 14.15
N GLY A 177 8.36 12.22 12.94
CA GLY A 177 8.63 13.63 12.63
C GLY A 177 7.36 14.47 12.53
N THR A 178 6.22 14.03 13.13
CA THR A 178 4.92 14.67 12.97
C THR A 178 4.31 15.07 14.30
N HIS A 179 3.74 16.27 14.33
CA HIS A 179 2.88 16.75 15.42
C HIS A 179 1.73 17.59 14.85
N PHE A 180 0.50 17.16 15.09
CA PHE A 180 -0.71 17.87 14.71
C PHE A 180 -1.20 18.75 15.87
N VAL A 181 -1.67 19.96 15.54
CA VAL A 181 -2.24 20.94 16.48
C VAL A 181 -3.68 21.29 16.09
N ASN A 182 -4.05 21.11 14.83
CA ASN A 182 -5.42 21.22 14.33
C ASN A 182 -5.69 20.18 13.23
N CYS A 183 -6.97 19.96 12.92
CA CYS A 183 -7.40 18.99 11.92
C CYS A 183 -7.41 19.51 10.46
N THR A 184 -7.12 20.80 10.25
CA THR A 184 -7.30 21.50 8.98
C THR A 184 -6.00 21.83 8.26
N GLY A 185 -4.91 22.02 9.01
CA GLY A 185 -3.62 22.49 8.49
C GLY A 185 -3.53 24.01 8.37
N LEU A 186 -4.40 24.76 9.03
CA LEU A 186 -4.20 26.19 9.22
C LEU A 186 -2.94 26.43 10.04
N PRO A 187 -2.24 27.57 9.84
CA PRO A 187 -1.02 27.88 10.59
C PRO A 187 -1.26 27.83 12.10
N ALA A 188 -0.43 27.07 12.81
CA ALA A 188 -0.45 26.96 14.27
C ALA A 188 0.95 26.62 14.78
N ASP A 189 1.35 27.24 15.90
CA ASP A 189 2.64 27.00 16.51
C ASP A 189 2.81 25.53 16.88
N GLY A 190 3.91 24.93 16.46
CA GLY A 190 4.24 23.53 16.75
C GLY A 190 3.71 22.51 15.76
N GLN A 191 2.80 22.88 14.83
CA GLN A 191 2.31 21.95 13.81
C GLN A 191 3.35 21.70 12.73
N HIS A 192 3.76 20.46 12.58
CA HIS A 192 4.74 20.06 11.56
C HIS A 192 4.60 18.59 11.17
N THR A 193 5.11 18.26 10.02
CA THR A 193 5.29 16.87 9.53
C THR A 193 6.47 16.80 8.57
N THR A 194 6.77 15.62 8.04
CA THR A 194 7.85 15.39 7.07
C THR A 194 7.29 14.78 5.79
N ALA A 195 8.04 14.84 4.66
CA ALA A 195 7.57 14.20 3.42
C ALA A 195 7.44 12.68 3.58
N ARG A 196 8.31 12.05 4.37
CA ARG A 196 8.23 10.62 4.70
C ARG A 196 6.97 10.28 5.48
N ASP A 197 6.63 11.08 6.47
CA ASP A 197 5.44 10.86 7.29
C ASP A 197 4.14 11.16 6.51
N VAL A 198 4.16 12.18 5.65
CA VAL A 198 3.05 12.43 4.71
C VAL A 198 2.86 11.22 3.78
N ALA A 199 3.95 10.60 3.28
CA ALA A 199 3.85 9.40 2.45
C ALA A 199 3.22 8.23 3.20
N ARG A 200 3.55 8.02 4.49
CA ARG A 200 2.96 6.98 5.35
C ARG A 200 1.46 7.16 5.53
N MET A 201 1.01 8.36 5.94
CA MET A 201 -0.43 8.61 6.12
C MET A 201 -1.17 8.60 4.78
N SER A 202 -0.53 9.03 3.69
CA SER A 202 -1.12 8.98 2.35
C SER A 202 -1.29 7.54 1.86
N ALA A 203 -0.30 6.67 2.06
CA ALA A 203 -0.40 5.26 1.73
C ALA A 203 -1.56 4.58 2.50
N ALA A 204 -1.72 4.89 3.79
CA ALA A 204 -2.85 4.42 4.58
C ALA A 204 -4.19 4.95 4.04
N MET A 205 -4.31 6.24 3.74
CA MET A 205 -5.55 6.82 3.19
C MET A 205 -5.89 6.24 1.82
N PHE A 206 -4.90 6.11 0.92
CA PHE A 206 -5.11 5.58 -0.43
C PHE A 206 -5.38 4.06 -0.46
N SER A 207 -5.27 3.35 0.65
CA SER A 207 -5.69 1.94 0.75
C SER A 207 -7.21 1.77 0.90
N HIS A 208 -7.96 2.87 1.20
CA HIS A 208 -9.41 2.84 1.35
C HIS A 208 -10.12 3.04 0.00
N PRO A 209 -10.89 2.06 -0.52
CA PRO A 209 -11.58 2.20 -1.82
C PRO A 209 -12.55 3.38 -1.87
N LEU A 210 -13.26 3.67 -0.76
CA LEU A 210 -14.22 4.76 -0.66
C LEU A 210 -13.59 6.12 -0.98
N TYR A 211 -12.29 6.33 -0.67
CA TYR A 211 -11.59 7.57 -1.00
C TYR A 211 -11.69 7.91 -2.49
N TYR A 212 -11.54 6.93 -3.37
CA TYR A 212 -11.51 7.14 -4.82
C TYR A 212 -12.86 7.51 -5.41
N GLU A 213 -13.97 7.20 -4.72
CA GLU A 213 -15.30 7.61 -5.15
C GLU A 213 -15.44 9.15 -5.19
N TYR A 214 -14.70 9.85 -4.32
CA TYR A 214 -14.68 11.32 -4.26
C TYR A 214 -13.48 11.94 -4.96
N ALA A 215 -12.32 11.31 -4.89
CA ALA A 215 -11.05 11.91 -5.29
C ALA A 215 -10.97 12.30 -6.77
N HIS A 216 -11.68 11.58 -7.65
CA HIS A 216 -11.74 11.85 -9.09
C HIS A 216 -12.81 12.88 -9.50
N ILE A 217 -13.68 13.31 -8.57
CA ILE A 217 -14.70 14.33 -8.84
C ILE A 217 -14.00 15.65 -9.17
N TRP A 218 -14.24 16.20 -10.36
CA TRP A 218 -13.66 17.48 -10.76
C TRP A 218 -14.51 18.68 -10.33
N LEU A 219 -15.81 18.60 -10.57
CA LEU A 219 -16.80 19.62 -10.22
C LEU A 219 -17.99 18.93 -9.58
N ASP A 220 -18.48 19.49 -8.49
CA ASP A 220 -19.71 19.09 -7.80
C ASP A 220 -20.29 20.30 -7.08
N GLU A 221 -21.34 20.11 -6.31
CA GLU A 221 -21.98 21.17 -5.53
C GLU A 221 -22.45 20.66 -4.16
N VAL A 222 -22.57 21.56 -3.24
CA VAL A 222 -23.19 21.35 -1.92
C VAL A 222 -24.49 22.16 -1.87
N ASP A 223 -25.61 21.45 -1.69
CA ASP A 223 -26.92 22.07 -1.44
C ASP A 223 -27.06 22.25 0.09
N HIS A 224 -27.32 23.49 0.51
CA HIS A 224 -27.50 23.88 1.92
C HIS A 224 -28.93 23.68 2.42
N GLY A 225 -29.86 23.30 1.54
CA GLY A 225 -31.27 23.09 1.90
C GLY A 225 -32.12 24.34 2.06
N ASP A 226 -31.52 25.53 2.02
CA ASP A 226 -32.18 26.85 2.12
C ASP A 226 -32.24 27.61 0.78
N GLY A 227 -31.84 26.93 -0.31
CA GLY A 227 -31.71 27.50 -1.65
C GLY A 227 -30.33 28.04 -1.99
N ARG A 228 -29.36 28.01 -1.06
CA ARG A 228 -27.95 28.26 -1.34
C ARG A 228 -27.30 26.99 -1.90
N VAL A 229 -26.41 27.20 -2.85
CA VAL A 229 -25.58 26.12 -3.45
C VAL A 229 -24.14 26.61 -3.51
N THR A 230 -23.21 25.83 -2.95
CA THR A 230 -21.77 26.09 -3.08
C THR A 230 -21.15 25.13 -4.07
N GLN A 231 -20.48 25.67 -5.09
CA GLN A 231 -19.78 24.85 -6.09
C GLN A 231 -18.46 24.31 -5.53
N LEU A 232 -18.22 23.02 -5.70
CA LEU A 232 -16.97 22.35 -5.41
C LEU A 232 -16.13 22.23 -6.68
N THR A 233 -14.87 22.60 -6.58
CA THR A 233 -13.87 22.34 -7.64
C THR A 233 -12.70 21.60 -7.00
N ASN A 234 -12.29 20.51 -7.62
CA ASN A 234 -11.16 19.73 -7.09
C ASN A 234 -9.88 20.56 -7.11
N THR A 235 -9.24 20.63 -5.95
CA THR A 235 -7.98 21.37 -5.79
C THR A 235 -6.79 20.66 -6.41
N ASN A 236 -6.88 19.34 -6.66
CA ASN A 236 -5.87 18.57 -7.35
C ASN A 236 -6.11 18.54 -8.87
N ARG A 237 -5.40 19.40 -9.60
CA ARG A 237 -5.52 19.46 -11.07
C ARG A 237 -4.94 18.24 -11.79
N LEU A 238 -4.07 17.45 -11.15
CA LEU A 238 -3.47 16.28 -11.79
C LEU A 238 -4.51 15.23 -12.19
N ILE A 239 -5.66 15.14 -11.53
CA ILE A 239 -6.75 14.23 -11.92
C ILE A 239 -7.28 14.49 -13.35
N ARG A 240 -6.96 15.64 -13.93
CA ARG A 240 -7.29 15.99 -15.31
C ARG A 240 -6.07 16.20 -16.21
N LEU A 241 -4.92 16.48 -15.64
CA LEU A 241 -3.71 16.86 -16.38
C LEU A 241 -2.72 15.72 -16.52
N TYR A 242 -2.81 14.69 -15.65
CA TYR A 242 -1.87 13.58 -15.64
C TYR A 242 -2.59 12.24 -15.79
N ASP A 243 -2.24 11.50 -16.85
CA ASP A 243 -2.83 10.19 -17.12
C ASP A 243 -2.45 9.18 -16.03
N GLY A 244 -3.48 8.58 -15.44
CA GLY A 244 -3.35 7.65 -14.32
C GLY A 244 -3.45 8.30 -12.94
N CYS A 245 -3.47 9.64 -12.81
CA CYS A 245 -3.71 10.29 -11.51
C CYS A 245 -5.18 10.13 -11.11
N ASP A 246 -5.42 9.51 -9.98
CA ASP A 246 -6.75 9.18 -9.47
C ASP A 246 -7.02 9.73 -8.06
N GLY A 247 -6.09 10.52 -7.49
CA GLY A 247 -6.29 11.13 -6.19
C GLY A 247 -5.15 12.03 -5.73
N GLY A 248 -5.34 12.63 -4.58
CA GLY A 248 -4.35 13.47 -3.92
C GLY A 248 -4.96 14.58 -3.10
N LYS A 249 -4.13 15.21 -2.27
CA LYS A 249 -4.50 16.34 -1.43
C LYS A 249 -3.49 17.46 -1.58
N THR A 250 -3.97 18.67 -1.86
CA THR A 250 -3.15 19.87 -1.97
C THR A 250 -3.19 20.68 -0.68
N GLY A 251 -2.16 21.51 -0.48
CA GLY A 251 -2.10 22.50 0.59
C GLY A 251 -1.29 23.70 0.16
N SER A 252 -1.61 24.89 0.69
CA SER A 252 -0.76 26.07 0.55
C SER A 252 -1.03 27.08 1.67
N THR A 253 0.03 27.62 2.21
CA THR A 253 0.10 28.83 3.05
C THR A 253 1.39 29.54 2.74
N ASP A 254 1.55 30.77 3.20
CA ASP A 254 2.80 31.51 3.02
C ASP A 254 4.01 30.77 3.63
N GLU A 255 3.82 30.10 4.77
CA GLU A 255 4.84 29.32 5.45
C GLU A 255 5.16 27.99 4.76
N ALA A 256 4.11 27.24 4.36
CA ALA A 256 4.26 25.92 3.75
C ALA A 256 4.73 25.97 2.29
N GLY A 257 4.55 27.09 1.59
CA GLY A 257 4.62 27.14 0.13
C GLY A 257 3.51 26.31 -0.48
N TYR A 258 3.76 25.71 -1.64
CA TYR A 258 2.77 24.86 -2.31
C TYR A 258 3.11 23.38 -2.12
N CYS A 259 2.16 22.63 -1.54
CA CYS A 259 2.32 21.24 -1.20
C CYS A 259 1.29 20.35 -1.92
N ILE A 260 1.67 19.10 -2.20
CA ILE A 260 0.77 18.06 -2.69
C ILE A 260 1.22 16.68 -2.20
N ALA A 261 0.26 15.86 -1.82
CA ALA A 261 0.37 14.41 -1.77
C ALA A 261 -0.54 13.86 -2.86
N ALA A 262 0.01 13.27 -3.91
CA ALA A 262 -0.74 12.76 -5.06
C ALA A 262 -0.51 11.26 -5.26
N THR A 263 -1.47 10.58 -5.87
CA THR A 263 -1.34 9.19 -6.28
C THR A 263 -1.72 9.02 -7.74
N ALA A 264 -1.01 8.11 -8.41
CA ALA A 264 -1.28 7.72 -9.79
C ALA A 264 -1.08 6.21 -9.95
N GLN A 265 -1.89 5.59 -10.81
CA GLN A 265 -1.78 4.17 -11.14
C GLN A 265 -1.69 3.96 -12.63
N ARG A 266 -0.75 3.13 -13.08
CA ARG A 266 -0.64 2.65 -14.46
C ARG A 266 -0.45 1.13 -14.44
N GLY A 267 -1.44 0.41 -14.97
CA GLY A 267 -1.49 -1.05 -14.87
C GLY A 267 -1.63 -1.51 -13.42
N ASP A 268 -0.75 -2.38 -13.00
CA ASP A 268 -0.65 -2.93 -11.65
C ASP A 268 0.18 -2.07 -10.68
N MET A 269 0.94 -1.08 -11.18
CA MET A 269 1.81 -0.25 -10.38
C MET A 269 1.13 1.06 -9.96
N ARG A 270 1.08 1.31 -8.64
CA ARG A 270 0.66 2.58 -8.04
C ARG A 270 1.89 3.34 -7.53
N LEU A 271 1.88 4.65 -7.65
CA LEU A 271 2.88 5.54 -7.07
C LEU A 271 2.22 6.61 -6.21
N ILE A 272 2.93 7.03 -5.17
CA ILE A 272 2.58 8.17 -4.33
C ILE A 272 3.72 9.18 -4.40
N ALA A 273 3.41 10.39 -4.87
CA ALA A 273 4.34 11.50 -4.96
C ALA A 273 4.01 12.55 -3.89
N ILE A 274 4.97 12.86 -3.06
CA ILE A 274 4.90 13.92 -2.06
C ILE A 274 5.82 15.05 -2.50
N VAL A 275 5.26 16.25 -2.63
CA VAL A 275 6.00 17.49 -2.96
C VAL A 275 5.64 18.53 -1.91
N LEU A 276 6.63 19.03 -1.18
CA LEU A 276 6.45 20.02 -0.13
C LEU A 276 7.26 21.28 -0.43
N GLY A 277 6.63 22.44 -0.33
CA GLY A 277 7.30 23.73 -0.50
C GLY A 277 7.75 23.98 -1.93
N ALA A 278 6.94 23.66 -2.94
CA ALA A 278 7.16 24.09 -4.32
C ALA A 278 6.98 25.62 -4.45
N PRO A 279 7.65 26.29 -5.42
CA PRO A 279 7.61 27.74 -5.57
C PRO A 279 6.23 28.28 -5.96
N SER A 280 5.45 27.51 -6.69
CA SER A 280 4.11 27.93 -7.15
C SER A 280 3.10 26.80 -7.17
N GLY A 281 1.82 27.18 -7.26
CA GLY A 281 0.70 26.24 -7.40
C GLY A 281 0.73 25.45 -8.71
N ALA A 282 1.39 25.91 -9.76
CA ALA A 282 1.58 25.18 -11.00
C ALA A 282 2.75 24.18 -10.87
N GLU A 283 3.89 24.68 -10.39
CA GLU A 283 5.12 23.88 -10.29
C GLU A 283 4.96 22.65 -9.39
N ARG A 284 4.15 22.70 -8.30
CA ARG A 284 3.89 21.49 -7.50
C ARG A 284 3.26 20.35 -8.31
N PHE A 285 2.43 20.67 -9.33
CA PHE A 285 1.83 19.67 -10.20
C PHE A 285 2.83 19.17 -11.24
N ASP A 286 3.64 20.07 -11.80
CA ASP A 286 4.68 19.72 -12.77
C ASP A 286 5.71 18.81 -12.11
N ILE A 287 6.18 19.14 -10.90
CA ILE A 287 7.12 18.33 -10.11
C ILE A 287 6.52 16.93 -9.80
N ALA A 288 5.27 16.87 -9.34
CA ALA A 288 4.62 15.59 -9.05
C ALA A 288 4.46 14.73 -10.32
N GLY A 289 4.13 15.35 -11.46
CA GLY A 289 4.07 14.69 -12.77
C GLY A 289 5.43 14.15 -13.21
N GLU A 290 6.50 14.94 -13.05
CA GLU A 290 7.88 14.50 -13.33
C GLU A 290 8.29 13.30 -12.46
N MET A 291 7.94 13.33 -11.17
CA MET A 291 8.18 12.20 -10.26
C MET A 291 7.44 10.94 -10.72
N PHE A 292 6.17 11.04 -11.11
CA PHE A 292 5.42 9.92 -11.62
C PHE A 292 6.00 9.38 -12.93
N ASP A 293 6.35 10.27 -13.87
CA ASP A 293 6.98 9.85 -15.13
C ASP A 293 8.31 9.15 -14.89
N TYR A 294 9.13 9.66 -13.95
CA TYR A 294 10.38 9.02 -13.54
C TYR A 294 10.13 7.61 -12.98
N GLY A 295 9.17 7.46 -12.06
CA GLY A 295 8.84 6.16 -11.45
C GLY A 295 8.33 5.17 -12.50
N PHE A 296 7.31 5.55 -13.27
CA PHE A 296 6.72 4.69 -14.30
C PHE A 296 7.65 4.40 -15.48
N ALA A 297 8.56 5.30 -15.84
CA ALA A 297 9.53 5.04 -16.90
C ALA A 297 10.60 4.01 -16.48
N ASN A 298 11.10 4.11 -15.28
CA ASN A 298 12.29 3.37 -14.85
C ASN A 298 11.96 2.08 -14.08
N TYR A 299 10.85 2.03 -13.34
CA TYR A 299 10.54 0.92 -12.42
C TYR A 299 9.33 0.10 -12.87
N ARG A 300 9.23 -1.11 -12.34
CA ARG A 300 8.06 -1.98 -12.45
C ARG A 300 7.96 -2.90 -11.24
N LEU A 301 6.76 -3.36 -10.97
CA LEU A 301 6.52 -4.49 -10.06
C LEU A 301 6.91 -5.80 -10.79
N TYR A 302 7.66 -6.64 -10.09
CA TYR A 302 8.11 -7.92 -10.62
C TYR A 302 7.72 -9.04 -9.64
N PRO A 303 6.82 -9.96 -10.03
CA PRO A 303 6.45 -11.09 -9.19
C PRO A 303 7.62 -12.07 -9.13
N VAL A 304 8.25 -12.18 -7.96
CA VAL A 304 9.40 -13.06 -7.70
C VAL A 304 8.94 -14.44 -7.31
N ALA A 305 7.86 -14.52 -6.53
CA ALA A 305 7.37 -15.77 -5.96
C ALA A 305 5.85 -15.76 -5.82
N GLU A 306 5.26 -16.91 -6.09
CA GLU A 306 3.84 -17.19 -5.84
C GLU A 306 3.72 -18.22 -4.70
N ARG A 307 2.83 -17.98 -3.74
CA ARG A 307 2.50 -18.93 -2.68
C ARG A 307 2.11 -20.28 -3.27
N GLY A 308 2.60 -21.37 -2.68
CA GLY A 308 2.38 -22.72 -3.17
C GLY A 308 3.34 -23.19 -4.27
N THR A 309 4.26 -22.31 -4.74
CA THR A 309 5.34 -22.73 -5.63
C THR A 309 6.23 -23.75 -4.93
N ARG A 310 6.38 -24.94 -5.52
CA ARG A 310 7.17 -26.03 -4.93
C ARG A 310 8.65 -25.71 -5.02
N VAL A 311 9.37 -25.98 -3.92
CA VAL A 311 10.82 -25.96 -3.88
C VAL A 311 11.31 -27.35 -4.27
N ARG A 312 12.20 -27.42 -5.27
CA ARG A 312 12.66 -28.69 -5.87
C ARG A 312 13.49 -29.51 -4.87
N GLY A 313 13.27 -30.82 -4.87
CA GLY A 313 14.07 -31.79 -4.09
C GLY A 313 13.40 -32.26 -2.79
N GLY A 314 12.45 -31.50 -2.25
CA GLY A 314 11.84 -31.82 -0.94
C GLY A 314 12.88 -31.85 0.21
N LEU A 315 12.42 -32.09 1.43
CA LEU A 315 13.30 -32.24 2.59
C LEU A 315 13.23 -33.66 3.13
N PRO A 316 14.38 -34.31 3.45
CA PRO A 316 14.40 -35.60 4.13
C PRO A 316 13.68 -35.53 5.48
N VAL A 317 12.92 -36.58 5.84
CA VAL A 317 12.21 -36.66 7.12
C VAL A 317 12.69 -37.89 7.91
N GLU A 318 13.38 -37.62 9.00
CA GLU A 318 13.87 -38.65 9.89
C GLU A 318 12.74 -39.22 10.75
N GLY A 319 12.64 -40.56 10.80
CA GLY A 319 11.58 -41.23 11.54
C GLY A 319 10.18 -41.06 10.96
N GLY A 320 10.07 -40.59 9.72
CA GLY A 320 8.80 -40.37 9.04
C GLY A 320 8.23 -41.58 8.32
N SER A 321 6.91 -41.57 8.11
CA SER A 321 6.18 -42.56 7.28
C SER A 321 6.55 -42.48 5.80
N GLN A 322 7.10 -41.34 5.40
CA GLN A 322 7.71 -41.06 4.11
C GLN A 322 9.14 -40.58 4.33
N GLY A 323 10.06 -40.90 3.41
CA GLY A 323 11.47 -40.53 3.52
C GLY A 323 11.77 -39.07 3.27
N SER A 324 10.83 -38.34 2.71
CA SER A 324 10.92 -36.89 2.45
C SER A 324 9.53 -36.26 2.42
N VAL A 325 9.47 -34.94 2.61
CA VAL A 325 8.28 -34.12 2.47
C VAL A 325 8.49 -33.10 1.37
N ALA A 326 7.46 -32.89 0.54
CA ALA A 326 7.45 -31.78 -0.42
C ALA A 326 7.32 -30.45 0.37
N VAL A 327 8.05 -29.43 -0.06
CA VAL A 327 8.02 -28.10 0.56
C VAL A 327 7.67 -27.04 -0.50
N GLN A 328 7.03 -25.97 -0.05
CA GLN A 328 6.51 -24.91 -0.92
C GLN A 328 6.68 -23.53 -0.29
N LEU A 329 6.71 -22.49 -1.12
CA LEU A 329 6.69 -21.12 -0.65
C LEU A 329 5.37 -20.84 0.07
N ASP A 330 5.42 -20.17 1.22
CA ASP A 330 4.23 -19.86 2.03
C ASP A 330 3.78 -18.40 1.92
N ALA A 331 4.38 -17.64 1.02
CA ALA A 331 3.96 -16.26 0.74
C ALA A 331 4.19 -15.91 -0.74
N ASP A 332 3.39 -14.96 -1.23
CA ASP A 332 3.69 -14.23 -2.45
C ASP A 332 4.78 -13.19 -2.17
N LEU A 333 5.61 -12.90 -3.17
CA LEU A 333 6.56 -11.79 -3.12
C LEU A 333 6.61 -11.08 -4.46
N THR A 334 6.34 -9.79 -4.42
CA THR A 334 6.52 -8.86 -5.53
C THR A 334 7.59 -7.83 -5.13
N LEU A 335 8.55 -7.58 -5.99
CA LEU A 335 9.59 -6.56 -5.79
C LEU A 335 9.42 -5.42 -6.77
N LEU A 336 9.69 -4.20 -6.29
CA LEU A 336 9.89 -3.07 -7.19
C LEU A 336 11.33 -3.10 -7.71
N ILE A 337 11.50 -3.21 -9.02
CA ILE A 337 12.82 -3.31 -9.66
C ILE A 337 12.96 -2.30 -10.80
N LEU A 338 14.19 -1.96 -11.16
CA LEU A 338 14.48 -1.27 -12.42
C LEU A 338 14.09 -2.18 -13.59
N LYS A 339 13.47 -1.61 -14.61
CA LYS A 339 13.16 -2.33 -15.84
C LYS A 339 14.45 -2.84 -16.50
N GLY A 340 14.48 -4.13 -16.80
CA GLY A 340 15.63 -4.80 -17.41
C GLY A 340 16.65 -5.37 -16.42
N SER A 341 16.43 -5.25 -15.10
CA SER A 341 17.33 -5.79 -14.06
C SER A 341 16.92 -7.16 -13.52
N GLU A 342 15.93 -7.80 -14.12
CA GLU A 342 15.35 -9.08 -13.66
C GLU A 342 16.37 -10.21 -13.51
N GLN A 343 17.40 -10.20 -14.37
CA GLN A 343 18.46 -11.23 -14.37
C GLN A 343 19.38 -11.15 -13.13
N GLY A 344 19.36 -10.03 -12.41
CA GLY A 344 20.12 -9.85 -11.16
C GLY A 344 19.48 -10.51 -9.95
N ILE A 345 18.24 -10.98 -10.05
CA ILE A 345 17.49 -11.60 -8.95
C ILE A 345 17.89 -13.08 -8.84
N GLN A 346 18.39 -13.47 -7.69
CA GLN A 346 18.76 -14.85 -7.36
C GLN A 346 17.95 -15.33 -6.17
N LEU A 347 17.48 -16.59 -6.22
CA LEU A 347 16.79 -17.25 -5.13
C LEU A 347 17.76 -18.22 -4.45
N SER A 348 17.98 -18.03 -3.16
CA SER A 348 18.90 -18.83 -2.33
C SER A 348 18.12 -19.54 -1.22
N PRO A 349 17.84 -20.83 -1.33
CA PRO A 349 17.14 -21.56 -0.28
C PRO A 349 17.98 -21.64 1.01
N ASN A 350 17.34 -21.35 2.14
CA ASN A 350 17.87 -21.51 3.49
C ASN A 350 17.02 -22.54 4.24
N LEU A 351 17.34 -23.81 4.04
CA LEU A 351 16.55 -24.95 4.52
C LEU A 351 17.42 -25.89 5.34
N PRO A 352 16.87 -26.61 6.34
CA PRO A 352 17.60 -27.61 7.09
C PRO A 352 17.92 -28.85 6.23
N GLU A 353 18.94 -29.61 6.60
CA GLU A 353 19.32 -30.83 5.91
C GLU A 353 18.24 -31.92 6.03
N SER A 354 17.56 -32.01 7.18
CA SER A 354 16.45 -32.92 7.44
C SER A 354 15.47 -32.36 8.45
N LEU A 355 14.26 -32.94 8.50
CA LEU A 355 13.22 -32.66 9.49
C LEU A 355 12.98 -33.90 10.35
N ALA A 356 12.58 -33.74 11.61
CA ALA A 356 12.13 -34.82 12.46
C ALA A 356 10.62 -35.03 12.34
N ALA A 357 10.15 -36.24 12.13
CA ALA A 357 8.73 -36.58 12.14
C ALA A 357 8.11 -36.46 13.55
N PRO A 358 6.81 -36.12 13.70
CA PRO A 358 5.88 -35.83 12.62
C PRO A 358 6.08 -34.43 12.04
N VAL A 359 5.72 -34.23 10.78
CA VAL A 359 5.66 -32.93 10.09
C VAL A 359 4.23 -32.73 9.65
N ALA A 360 3.63 -31.57 9.95
CA ALA A 360 2.29 -31.23 9.50
C ALA A 360 2.35 -30.33 8.26
N ALA A 361 1.36 -30.45 7.36
CA ALA A 361 1.19 -29.52 6.26
C ALA A 361 1.03 -28.09 6.80
N GLY A 362 1.79 -27.13 6.26
CA GLY A 362 1.85 -25.75 6.75
C GLY A 362 2.92 -25.50 7.81
N ASP A 363 3.59 -26.53 8.35
CA ASP A 363 4.73 -26.31 9.26
C ASP A 363 5.83 -25.54 8.53
N ARG A 364 6.28 -24.42 9.14
CA ARG A 364 7.37 -23.62 8.61
C ARG A 364 8.68 -24.37 8.77
N VAL A 365 9.37 -24.63 7.66
CA VAL A 365 10.58 -25.48 7.63
C VAL A 365 11.86 -24.72 7.24
N GLY A 366 11.74 -23.45 6.85
CA GLY A 366 12.87 -22.61 6.48
C GLY A 366 12.43 -21.40 5.67
N SER A 367 13.33 -20.92 4.81
CA SER A 367 13.07 -19.78 3.93
C SER A 367 13.79 -19.92 2.59
N VAL A 368 13.40 -19.08 1.64
CA VAL A 368 14.15 -18.80 0.40
C VAL A 368 14.53 -17.33 0.43
N ASP A 369 15.81 -17.02 0.47
CA ASP A 369 16.31 -15.66 0.42
C ASP A 369 16.35 -15.16 -1.02
N VAL A 370 15.87 -13.93 -1.21
CA VAL A 370 15.94 -13.22 -2.49
C VAL A 370 17.14 -12.31 -2.46
N VAL A 371 18.08 -12.56 -3.35
CA VAL A 371 19.37 -11.87 -3.40
C VAL A 371 19.43 -11.03 -4.68
N VAL A 372 19.71 -9.74 -4.54
CA VAL A 372 19.94 -8.81 -5.66
C VAL A 372 21.33 -8.17 -5.46
N ASP A 373 22.17 -8.26 -6.47
CA ASP A 373 23.56 -7.76 -6.42
C ASP A 373 24.35 -8.22 -5.19
N GLY A 374 24.15 -9.48 -4.78
CA GLY A 374 24.82 -10.10 -3.64
C GLY A 374 24.31 -9.67 -2.26
N LYS A 375 23.21 -8.91 -2.20
CA LYS A 375 22.53 -8.53 -0.95
C LYS A 375 21.19 -9.24 -0.85
N THR A 376 20.89 -9.84 0.31
CA THR A 376 19.55 -10.35 0.61
C THR A 376 18.59 -9.18 0.81
N VAL A 377 17.54 -9.13 -0.01
CA VAL A 377 16.54 -8.05 -0.02
C VAL A 377 15.21 -8.49 0.55
N ALA A 378 14.94 -9.78 0.54
CA ALA A 378 13.75 -10.38 1.13
C ALA A 378 14.02 -11.83 1.49
N SER A 379 13.19 -12.41 2.35
CA SER A 379 13.22 -13.83 2.71
C SER A 379 11.79 -14.38 2.71
N ILE A 380 11.53 -15.37 1.85
CA ILE A 380 10.20 -15.95 1.66
C ILE A 380 10.10 -17.19 2.54
N PRO A 381 9.11 -17.31 3.43
CA PRO A 381 8.92 -18.49 4.25
C PRO A 381 8.62 -19.72 3.40
N VAL A 382 9.15 -20.87 3.81
CA VAL A 382 8.90 -22.18 3.21
C VAL A 382 8.17 -23.06 4.21
N ALA A 383 7.10 -23.72 3.76
CA ALA A 383 6.30 -24.61 4.57
C ALA A 383 6.24 -26.02 3.97
N ALA A 384 5.98 -27.02 4.82
CA ALA A 384 5.68 -28.37 4.38
C ALA A 384 4.37 -28.38 3.58
N ALA A 385 4.35 -29.04 2.42
CA ALA A 385 3.18 -29.10 1.55
C ALA A 385 2.20 -30.24 1.91
N GLU A 386 2.63 -31.16 2.74
CA GLU A 386 1.87 -32.38 3.09
C GLU A 386 2.26 -32.89 4.48
N ASP A 387 1.40 -33.73 5.07
CA ASP A 387 1.64 -34.38 6.36
C ASP A 387 2.59 -35.57 6.23
N VAL A 388 3.51 -35.72 7.16
CA VAL A 388 4.36 -36.90 7.32
C VAL A 388 4.27 -37.41 8.76
N ASP A 389 3.56 -38.51 8.97
CA ASP A 389 3.42 -39.15 10.28
C ASP A 389 4.76 -39.72 10.80
N ALA A 390 4.95 -39.72 12.12
CA ALA A 390 6.09 -40.41 12.70
C ALA A 390 5.94 -41.95 12.63
N THR A 391 7.00 -42.64 12.26
CA THR A 391 7.06 -44.10 12.29
C THR A 391 7.35 -44.59 13.72
N GLY A 392 6.29 -44.94 14.46
CA GLY A 392 6.36 -45.50 15.80
C GLY A 392 5.39 -46.65 15.97
N LEU A 393 5.35 -47.24 17.19
CA LEU A 393 4.41 -48.33 17.51
C LEU A 393 2.95 -47.97 17.13
N PRO A 394 2.43 -46.77 17.38
CA PRO A 394 1.08 -46.40 16.96
C PRO A 394 0.87 -46.41 15.42
N TYR A 395 1.85 -45.95 14.66
CA TYR A 395 1.83 -46.01 13.19
C TYR A 395 1.85 -47.45 12.69
N ALA A 396 2.75 -48.26 13.22
CA ALA A 396 2.85 -49.69 12.86
C ALA A 396 1.55 -50.44 13.16
N LEU A 397 0.93 -50.20 14.32
CA LEU A 397 -0.37 -50.77 14.69
C LEU A 397 -1.50 -50.31 13.76
N ARG A 398 -1.61 -49.00 13.46
CA ARG A 398 -2.60 -48.48 12.49
C ARG A 398 -2.44 -49.14 11.13
N ARG A 399 -1.20 -49.25 10.63
CA ARG A 399 -0.90 -49.83 9.30
C ARG A 399 -1.20 -51.34 9.27
N ILE A 400 -0.95 -52.09 10.36
CA ILE A 400 -1.32 -53.47 10.48
C ILE A 400 -2.85 -53.63 10.52
N LEU A 401 -3.54 -52.82 11.33
CA LEU A 401 -5.00 -52.89 11.45
C LEU A 401 -5.72 -52.48 10.17
N SER A 402 -5.21 -51.47 9.42
CA SER A 402 -5.79 -51.05 8.15
C SER A 402 -5.60 -52.05 7.02
N ARG A 403 -4.57 -52.93 7.11
CA ARG A 403 -4.29 -53.99 6.12
C ARG A 403 -4.79 -55.34 6.59
N TRP A 404 -5.33 -55.43 7.82
CA TRP A 404 -5.90 -56.71 8.32
C TRP A 404 -7.13 -57.01 7.50
N PRO A 405 -7.16 -58.10 6.71
CA PRO A 405 -8.39 -58.47 5.99
C PRO A 405 -9.48 -58.63 7.04
N ALA A 406 -10.61 -57.98 6.81
CA ALA A 406 -11.81 -58.27 7.59
C ALA A 406 -12.13 -59.74 7.37
N ILE A 407 -11.78 -60.58 8.34
CA ILE A 407 -12.30 -61.96 8.42
C ILE A 407 -13.72 -61.79 8.89
N GLY A 408 -14.57 -61.45 7.89
CA GLY A 408 -16.01 -61.34 8.07
C GLY A 408 -16.62 -62.65 7.62
N GLY A 409 -17.47 -63.14 8.40
CA GLY A 409 -18.27 -64.27 8.14
C GLY A 409 -19.29 -64.07 6.99
#